data_288b898d85328472e936649ce97a1ec6
#
_entry.id   288b898d85328472e936649ce97a1ec6
#
_cell.length_a   1.000
_cell.length_b   1.000
_cell.length_c   1.000
_cell.angle_alpha   90.00
_cell.angle_beta   90.00
_cell.angle_gamma   90.00
#
_symmetry.space_group_name_H-M   'P 1'
#
loop_
_entity.id
_entity.type
_entity.pdbx_description
1 polymer ?
#
loop_
_entity_poly.entity_id
_entity_poly.type
_entity_poly.pdbx_seq_one_letter_code
_entity_poly.pdbx_strand_id
1 'polypeptide(L)'
;MSSQTSGGARAYARQIGDDIEHRVAELIAPVALVPDDVVEWHDAVALRAFDARAAEVLGTASAPVVPRGSTLEIKSTREVTSNGSDTRAGRWYLKRDQHEQLVADAAWYLLVVYRDGLERELVAILAIPASIVDELVGDRWHDNGRRDATQLSWTRLLDGGEW
;
A
#
# COMPACT_ATOMS: atom_id res chain seq x y z
N MET A 1 -8.53 -9.99 -33.73
CA MET A 1 -7.17 -10.30 -33.26
C MET A 1 -6.68 -9.19 -32.34
N SER A 2 -7.07 -9.16 -31.06
CA SER A 2 -6.57 -8.13 -30.10
C SER A 2 -6.79 -8.59 -28.65
N SER A 3 -6.25 -9.74 -28.23
CA SER A 3 -6.39 -10.24 -26.86
C SER A 3 -5.06 -10.52 -26.14
N GLN A 4 -3.91 -10.14 -26.72
CA GLN A 4 -2.61 -10.44 -26.10
C GLN A 4 -2.01 -9.31 -25.26
N THR A 5 -2.53 -8.09 -25.27
CA THR A 5 -1.93 -6.93 -24.57
C THR A 5 -2.30 -6.84 -23.07
N SER A 6 -3.41 -7.43 -22.64
CA SER A 6 -3.85 -7.31 -21.24
C SER A 6 -3.09 -8.23 -20.27
N GLY A 7 -2.56 -9.35 -20.72
CA GLY A 7 -1.80 -10.30 -19.90
C GLY A 7 -0.43 -9.77 -19.50
N GLY A 8 0.27 -9.12 -20.42
CA GLY A 8 1.60 -8.57 -20.18
C GLY A 8 1.61 -7.40 -19.18
N ALA A 9 0.62 -6.52 -19.27
CA ALA A 9 0.52 -5.38 -18.33
C ALA A 9 0.24 -5.82 -16.88
N ARG A 10 -0.56 -6.88 -16.69
CA ARG A 10 -0.83 -7.44 -15.35
C ARG A 10 0.37 -8.16 -14.76
N ALA A 11 1.09 -8.95 -15.58
CA ALA A 11 2.31 -9.62 -15.14
C ALA A 11 3.38 -8.59 -14.74
N TYR A 12 3.53 -7.53 -15.52
CA TYR A 12 4.46 -6.43 -15.21
C TYR A 12 4.08 -5.69 -13.92
N ALA A 13 2.80 -5.38 -13.71
CA ALA A 13 2.33 -4.73 -12.49
C ALA A 13 2.54 -5.61 -11.25
N ARG A 14 2.34 -6.92 -11.35
CA ARG A 14 2.62 -7.87 -10.27
C ARG A 14 4.13 -7.91 -9.95
N GLN A 15 4.97 -8.01 -10.95
CA GLN A 15 6.42 -7.99 -10.76
C GLN A 15 6.89 -6.71 -10.05
N ILE A 16 6.29 -5.55 -10.36
CA ILE A 16 6.60 -4.30 -9.66
C ILE A 16 6.19 -4.41 -8.17
N GLY A 17 5.03 -4.98 -7.89
CA GLY A 17 4.58 -5.20 -6.51
C GLY A 17 5.59 -6.05 -5.74
N ASP A 18 5.93 -7.20 -6.27
CA ASP A 18 6.87 -8.15 -5.66
C ASP A 18 8.26 -7.50 -5.41
N ASP A 19 8.78 -6.74 -6.37
CA ASP A 19 10.06 -6.01 -6.24
C ASP A 19 10.00 -4.97 -5.10
N ILE A 20 8.89 -4.26 -4.96
CA ILE A 20 8.71 -3.24 -3.92
C ILE A 20 8.56 -3.89 -2.55
N GLU A 21 7.82 -4.97 -2.42
CA GLU A 21 7.67 -5.74 -1.19
C GLU A 21 9.02 -6.22 -0.65
N HIS A 22 9.87 -6.77 -1.52
CA HIS A 22 11.23 -7.18 -1.15
C HIS A 22 12.07 -5.99 -0.66
N ARG A 23 12.02 -4.85 -1.34
CA ARG A 23 12.74 -3.65 -0.91
C ARG A 23 12.24 -3.10 0.42
N VAL A 24 10.94 -3.14 0.66
CA VAL A 24 10.37 -2.76 1.96
C VAL A 24 10.89 -3.66 3.07
N ALA A 25 10.90 -4.98 2.85
CA ALA A 25 11.43 -5.93 3.83
C ALA A 25 12.94 -5.76 4.07
N GLU A 26 13.72 -5.37 3.06
CA GLU A 26 15.14 -5.02 3.22
C GLU A 26 15.35 -3.73 4.02
N LEU A 27 14.51 -2.72 3.81
CA LEU A 27 14.63 -1.42 4.47
C LEU A 27 14.10 -1.43 5.90
N ILE A 28 13.05 -2.20 6.15
CA ILE A 28 12.40 -2.30 7.46
C ILE A 28 12.70 -3.69 8.03
N ALA A 29 13.87 -3.84 8.66
CA ALA A 29 14.37 -5.11 9.17
C ALA A 29 13.37 -5.95 9.99
N PRO A 30 12.41 -5.37 10.76
CA PRO A 30 11.36 -6.13 11.42
C PRO A 30 10.31 -6.78 10.51
N VAL A 31 10.22 -6.39 9.24
CA VAL A 31 9.22 -6.90 8.29
C VAL A 31 9.72 -8.18 7.64
N ALA A 32 8.94 -9.25 7.77
CA ALA A 32 9.19 -10.53 7.09
C ALA A 32 8.05 -10.82 6.11
N LEU A 33 8.39 -11.01 4.84
CA LEU A 33 7.42 -11.40 3.80
C LEU A 33 6.86 -12.79 4.07
N VAL A 34 5.59 -12.95 3.78
CA VAL A 34 4.87 -14.22 3.81
C VAL A 34 4.58 -14.64 2.38
N PRO A 35 4.92 -15.88 1.97
CA PRO A 35 4.62 -16.33 0.61
C PRO A 35 3.12 -16.38 0.32
N ASP A 36 2.72 -15.99 -0.89
CA ASP A 36 1.32 -15.96 -1.36
C ASP A 36 0.61 -17.33 -1.26
N ASP A 37 1.36 -18.42 -1.34
CA ASP A 37 0.83 -19.79 -1.20
C ASP A 37 0.52 -20.17 0.25
N VAL A 38 0.95 -19.38 1.21
CA VAL A 38 0.68 -19.58 2.64
C VAL A 38 -0.52 -18.75 3.08
N VAL A 39 -0.60 -17.50 2.65
CA VAL A 39 -1.69 -16.57 3.00
C VAL A 39 -2.01 -15.65 1.83
N GLU A 40 -3.30 -15.54 1.48
CA GLU A 40 -3.75 -14.77 0.31
C GLU A 40 -4.11 -13.30 0.62
N TRP A 41 -4.21 -12.90 1.88
CA TRP A 41 -4.79 -11.62 2.27
C TRP A 41 -3.83 -10.62 2.92
N HIS A 42 -2.58 -11.00 3.16
CA HIS A 42 -1.53 -10.10 3.62
C HIS A 42 -0.15 -10.52 3.10
N ASP A 43 0.77 -9.55 3.00
CA ASP A 43 2.06 -9.74 2.35
C ASP A 43 3.19 -10.02 3.36
N ALA A 44 3.04 -9.57 4.62
CA ALA A 44 4.12 -9.64 5.60
C ALA A 44 3.64 -9.69 7.05
N VAL A 45 4.58 -9.97 7.95
CA VAL A 45 4.38 -9.96 9.40
C VAL A 45 5.50 -9.18 10.08
N ALA A 46 5.17 -8.45 11.14
CA ALA A 46 6.15 -7.77 11.98
C ALA A 46 6.83 -8.75 12.96
N LEU A 47 8.10 -9.04 12.77
CA LEU A 47 8.88 -9.92 13.66
C LEU A 47 9.16 -9.30 15.04
N ARG A 48 9.19 -7.97 15.11
CA ARG A 48 9.31 -7.17 16.33
C ARG A 48 8.60 -5.85 16.13
N ALA A 49 8.31 -5.14 17.21
CA ALA A 49 7.72 -3.82 17.15
C ALA A 49 8.65 -2.82 16.45
N PHE A 50 8.08 -1.89 15.70
CA PHE A 50 8.81 -0.78 15.07
C PHE A 50 7.95 0.49 15.02
N ASP A 51 8.62 1.64 14.95
CA ASP A 51 7.94 2.93 14.90
C ASP A 51 7.29 3.14 13.53
N ALA A 52 6.00 3.38 13.55
CA ALA A 52 5.29 3.91 12.40
C ALA A 52 5.42 5.44 12.41
N ARG A 53 6.31 6.00 11.61
CA ARG A 53 6.51 7.46 11.50
C ARG A 53 5.31 8.23 10.92
N ALA A 54 4.17 7.57 10.83
CA ALA A 54 2.90 8.16 10.43
C ALA A 54 2.39 9.25 11.37
N ALA A 55 2.88 9.31 12.59
CA ALA A 55 2.40 10.25 13.58
C ALA A 55 2.64 11.71 13.23
N GLU A 56 3.77 12.03 12.62
CA GLU A 56 4.09 13.38 12.16
C GLU A 56 3.15 13.82 11.03
N VAL A 57 2.76 12.88 10.19
CA VAL A 57 1.87 13.12 9.04
C VAL A 57 0.41 13.27 9.46
N LEU A 58 -0.01 12.51 10.48
CA LEU A 58 -1.40 12.53 10.97
C LEU A 58 -1.63 13.53 12.08
N GLY A 59 -0.63 14.31 12.49
CA GLY A 59 -0.74 15.33 13.55
C GLY A 59 -0.98 14.76 14.94
N THR A 60 -0.65 13.50 15.17
CA THR A 60 -0.76 12.86 16.48
C THR A 60 0.50 13.06 17.30
N ALA A 61 0.35 13.33 18.61
CA ALA A 61 1.48 13.62 19.51
C ALA A 61 2.36 12.41 19.86
N SER A 62 2.00 11.21 19.41
CA SER A 62 2.76 9.96 19.64
C SER A 62 2.88 9.16 18.37
N ALA A 63 4.10 8.72 18.06
CA ALA A 63 4.30 7.79 16.96
C ALA A 63 3.58 6.47 17.26
N PRO A 64 2.62 6.03 16.43
CA PRO A 64 2.06 4.71 16.60
C PRO A 64 3.17 3.68 16.39
N VAL A 65 3.23 2.70 17.25
CA VAL A 65 4.16 1.58 17.15
C VAL A 65 3.43 0.41 16.50
N VAL A 66 3.98 -0.13 15.42
CA VAL A 66 3.51 -1.38 14.86
C VAL A 66 3.90 -2.51 15.81
N PRO A 67 2.94 -3.21 16.45
CA PRO A 67 3.26 -4.26 17.41
C PRO A 67 3.93 -5.47 16.74
N ARG A 68 4.73 -6.19 17.51
CA ARG A 68 5.19 -7.50 17.10
C ARG A 68 4.03 -8.45 16.80
N GLY A 69 4.14 -9.20 15.73
CA GLY A 69 3.11 -10.14 15.29
C GLY A 69 1.99 -9.49 14.46
N SER A 70 2.04 -8.17 14.25
CA SER A 70 1.09 -7.50 13.38
C SER A 70 1.17 -8.03 11.97
N THR A 71 0.02 -8.28 11.38
CA THR A 71 -0.15 -8.58 9.97
C THR A 71 -0.02 -7.31 9.16
N LEU A 72 0.72 -7.37 8.07
CA LEU A 72 1.06 -6.23 7.24
C LEU A 72 0.66 -6.48 5.79
N GLU A 73 -0.08 -5.55 5.21
CA GLU A 73 -0.38 -5.53 3.78
C GLU A 73 0.41 -4.40 3.13
N ILE A 74 1.15 -4.71 2.09
CA ILE A 74 1.99 -3.75 1.37
C ILE A 74 1.26 -3.29 0.12
N LYS A 75 0.98 -2.01 0.01
CA LYS A 75 0.38 -1.40 -1.19
C LYS A 75 1.32 -0.34 -1.73
N SER A 76 1.65 -0.45 -3.01
CA SER A 76 2.51 0.52 -3.67
C SER A 76 1.75 1.35 -4.71
N THR A 77 2.19 2.58 -4.90
CA THR A 77 1.73 3.46 -5.98
C THR A 77 2.88 4.32 -6.48
N ARG A 78 2.78 4.74 -7.73
CA ARG A 78 3.68 5.76 -8.28
C ARG A 78 3.42 7.10 -7.63
N GLU A 79 4.47 7.91 -7.47
CA GLU A 79 4.35 9.31 -7.06
C GLU A 79 3.42 10.07 -8.01
N VAL A 80 3.67 9.90 -9.31
CA VAL A 80 2.89 10.53 -10.38
C VAL A 80 2.46 9.49 -11.41
N THR A 81 1.20 9.57 -11.82
CA THR A 81 0.67 8.80 -12.94
C THR A 81 0.27 9.73 -14.08
N SER A 82 0.56 9.31 -15.31
CA SER A 82 0.19 10.04 -16.52
C SER A 82 -0.95 9.32 -17.25
N ASN A 83 -1.91 10.08 -17.72
CA ASN A 83 -2.98 9.62 -18.59
C ASN A 83 -3.06 10.53 -19.82
N GLY A 84 -2.17 10.31 -20.77
CA GLY A 84 -2.02 11.18 -21.94
C GLY A 84 -1.37 12.51 -21.58
N SER A 85 -2.11 13.61 -21.73
CA SER A 85 -1.64 14.96 -21.43
C SER A 85 -1.69 15.35 -19.95
N ASP A 86 -2.46 14.60 -19.15
CA ASP A 86 -2.71 14.93 -17.76
C ASP A 86 -1.84 14.08 -16.82
N THR A 87 -1.27 14.72 -15.82
CA THR A 87 -0.57 14.07 -14.73
C THR A 87 -1.36 14.22 -13.43
N ARG A 88 -1.35 13.19 -12.60
CA ARG A 88 -2.01 13.20 -11.30
C ARG A 88 -1.19 12.41 -10.27
N ALA A 89 -1.42 12.68 -9.01
CA ALA A 89 -0.88 11.87 -7.93
C ALA A 89 -1.32 10.41 -8.04
N GLY A 90 -0.42 9.51 -7.73
CA GLY A 90 -0.72 8.08 -7.67
C GLY A 90 -1.75 7.75 -6.60
N ARG A 91 -2.36 6.59 -6.72
CA ARG A 91 -3.40 6.11 -5.80
C ARG A 91 -3.18 4.65 -5.48
N TRP A 92 -3.26 4.30 -4.21
CA TRP A 92 -3.31 2.91 -3.80
C TRP A 92 -4.68 2.32 -4.12
N TYR A 93 -4.66 1.13 -4.69
CA TYR A 93 -5.86 0.37 -5.03
C TYR A 93 -6.16 -0.63 -3.90
N LEU A 94 -7.33 -0.49 -3.28
CA LEU A 94 -7.78 -1.32 -2.17
C LEU A 94 -8.97 -2.17 -2.62
N LYS A 95 -8.93 -3.45 -2.31
CA LYS A 95 -10.04 -4.40 -2.53
C LYS A 95 -10.83 -4.49 -1.25
N ARG A 96 -12.16 -4.43 -1.34
CA ARG A 96 -13.02 -4.40 -0.16
C ARG A 96 -12.93 -5.66 0.69
N ASP A 97 -13.02 -6.82 0.07
CA ASP A 97 -12.93 -8.12 0.72
C ASP A 97 -11.64 -8.28 1.55
N GLN A 98 -10.51 -7.94 0.94
CA GLN A 98 -9.22 -7.94 1.61
C GLN A 98 -9.14 -6.89 2.74
N HIS A 99 -9.64 -5.69 2.48
CA HIS A 99 -9.63 -4.61 3.46
C HIS A 99 -10.46 -4.96 4.71
N GLU A 100 -11.65 -5.51 4.53
CA GLU A 100 -12.51 -5.94 5.64
C GLU A 100 -11.82 -7.01 6.50
N GLN A 101 -11.07 -7.94 5.90
CA GLN A 101 -10.28 -8.93 6.62
C GLN A 101 -9.14 -8.27 7.42
N LEU A 102 -8.43 -7.31 6.82
CA LEU A 102 -7.37 -6.58 7.49
C LEU A 102 -7.89 -5.78 8.69
N VAL A 103 -9.06 -5.15 8.57
CA VAL A 103 -9.70 -4.44 9.68
C VAL A 103 -10.09 -5.41 10.80
N ALA A 104 -10.70 -6.55 10.45
CA ALA A 104 -11.10 -7.56 11.43
C ALA A 104 -9.91 -8.13 12.22
N ASP A 105 -8.76 -8.24 11.59
CA ASP A 105 -7.53 -8.76 12.22
C ASP A 105 -6.66 -7.66 12.87
N ALA A 106 -7.15 -6.45 12.96
CA ALA A 106 -6.38 -5.29 13.44
C ALA A 106 -5.02 -5.15 12.75
N ALA A 107 -4.98 -5.46 11.46
CA ALA A 107 -3.80 -5.42 10.64
C ALA A 107 -3.38 -3.98 10.26
N TRP A 108 -2.21 -3.87 9.65
CA TRP A 108 -1.64 -2.60 9.22
C TRP A 108 -1.39 -2.61 7.72
N TYR A 109 -1.50 -1.44 7.12
CA TYR A 109 -0.96 -1.20 5.79
C TYR A 109 0.45 -0.61 5.87
N LEU A 110 1.33 -1.06 4.98
CA LEU A 110 2.54 -0.35 4.59
C LEU A 110 2.26 0.28 3.20
N LEU A 111 1.93 1.56 3.21
CA LEU A 111 1.60 2.30 2.00
C LEU A 111 2.87 2.92 1.43
N VAL A 112 3.26 2.48 0.25
CA VAL A 112 4.52 2.84 -0.41
C VAL A 112 4.26 3.76 -1.58
N VAL A 113 5.02 4.84 -1.66
CA VAL A 113 5.08 5.72 -2.84
C VAL A 113 6.45 5.56 -3.47
N TYR A 114 6.49 5.33 -4.77
CA TYR A 114 7.73 5.19 -5.52
C TYR A 114 7.73 6.06 -6.78
N ARG A 115 8.93 6.42 -7.23
CA ARG A 115 9.18 7.13 -8.49
C ARG A 115 9.71 6.15 -9.52
N ASP A 116 9.15 6.21 -10.74
CA ASP A 116 9.69 5.45 -11.86
C ASP A 116 11.09 5.95 -12.24
N GLY A 117 11.97 5.01 -12.53
CA GLY A 117 13.35 5.25 -12.94
C GLY A 117 14.04 3.91 -13.20
N LEU A 118 15.33 3.94 -13.48
CA LEU A 118 16.14 2.74 -13.68
C LEU A 118 16.13 1.83 -12.44
N GLU A 119 16.12 2.45 -11.26
CA GLU A 119 15.98 1.78 -9.96
C GLU A 119 14.81 2.42 -9.23
N ARG A 120 13.60 1.93 -9.38
CA ARG A 120 12.38 2.47 -8.71
C ARG A 120 12.68 3.00 -7.31
N GLU A 121 12.85 4.31 -7.20
CA GLU A 121 13.18 4.99 -5.94
C GLU A 121 11.97 4.97 -5.00
N LEU A 122 12.14 4.50 -3.77
CA LEU A 122 11.11 4.61 -2.76
C LEU A 122 11.10 6.04 -2.21
N VAL A 123 10.01 6.75 -2.43
CA VAL A 123 9.83 8.16 -2.00
C VAL A 123 9.32 8.24 -0.58
N ALA A 124 8.35 7.39 -0.23
CA ALA A 124 7.76 7.36 1.10
C ALA A 124 7.22 5.97 1.45
N ILE A 125 7.27 5.62 2.73
CA ILE A 125 6.61 4.46 3.31
C ILE A 125 5.82 4.92 4.54
N LEU A 126 4.52 4.66 4.54
CA LEU A 126 3.63 5.00 5.64
C LEU A 126 3.07 3.72 6.25
N ALA A 127 3.33 3.46 7.53
CA ALA A 127 2.65 2.41 8.27
C ALA A 127 1.39 3.00 8.95
N ILE A 128 0.22 2.44 8.64
CA ILE A 128 -1.06 2.94 9.11
C ILE A 128 -1.99 1.78 9.46
N PRO A 129 -2.72 1.82 10.61
CA PRO A 129 -3.71 0.80 10.93
C PRO A 129 -4.80 0.70 9.85
N ALA A 130 -5.24 -0.51 9.54
CA ALA A 130 -6.32 -0.72 8.58
C ALA A 130 -7.62 -0.03 9.00
N SER A 131 -7.90 0.07 10.30
CA SER A 131 -9.04 0.79 10.85
C SER A 131 -9.04 2.30 10.53
N ILE A 132 -7.87 2.93 10.50
CA ILE A 132 -7.74 4.35 10.11
C ILE A 132 -7.97 4.50 8.61
N VAL A 133 -7.48 3.56 7.80
CA VAL A 133 -7.76 3.55 6.36
C VAL A 133 -9.26 3.38 6.10
N ASP A 134 -9.94 2.55 6.88
CA ASP A 134 -11.39 2.34 6.80
C ASP A 134 -12.16 3.66 7.05
N GLU A 135 -11.81 4.40 8.09
CA GLU A 135 -12.37 5.72 8.36
C GLU A 135 -12.14 6.72 7.22
N LEU A 136 -10.94 6.71 6.62
CA LEU A 136 -10.59 7.59 5.51
C LEU A 136 -11.33 7.25 4.21
N VAL A 137 -11.58 5.97 3.99
CA VAL A 137 -12.29 5.48 2.79
C VAL A 137 -13.79 5.67 2.96
N GLY A 138 -14.35 5.33 4.12
CA GLY A 138 -15.79 5.38 4.39
C GLY A 138 -16.58 4.56 3.35
N ASP A 139 -17.65 5.14 2.82
CA ASP A 139 -18.54 4.48 1.86
C ASP A 139 -18.09 4.55 0.39
N ARG A 140 -16.85 4.95 0.12
CA ARG A 140 -16.34 5.15 -1.25
C ARG A 140 -15.89 3.87 -1.95
N TRP A 141 -16.64 2.79 -1.75
CA TRP A 141 -16.43 1.52 -2.46
C TRP A 141 -17.24 1.51 -3.75
N HIS A 142 -16.63 1.05 -4.82
CA HIS A 142 -17.25 0.99 -6.15
C HIS A 142 -17.14 -0.41 -6.71
N ASP A 143 -18.26 -0.95 -7.17
CA ASP A 143 -18.26 -2.17 -7.97
C ASP A 143 -17.66 -1.86 -9.37
N ASN A 144 -16.57 -2.53 -9.70
CA ASN A 144 -15.93 -2.43 -11.02
C ASN A 144 -16.31 -3.59 -11.95
N GLY A 145 -17.41 -4.28 -11.67
CA GLY A 145 -17.91 -5.42 -12.42
C GLY A 145 -17.26 -6.75 -12.10
N ARG A 146 -16.25 -6.76 -11.21
CA ARG A 146 -15.56 -7.97 -10.74
C ARG A 146 -15.50 -8.07 -9.22
N ARG A 147 -15.33 -6.94 -8.56
CA ARG A 147 -15.27 -6.82 -7.09
C ARG A 147 -15.40 -5.37 -6.67
N ASP A 148 -15.83 -5.16 -5.44
CA ASP A 148 -15.80 -3.84 -4.82
C ASP A 148 -14.36 -3.41 -4.55
N ALA A 149 -14.03 -2.19 -4.95
CA ALA A 149 -12.72 -1.61 -4.74
C ALA A 149 -12.81 -0.10 -4.54
N THR A 150 -11.76 0.49 -3.99
CA THR A 150 -11.59 1.93 -3.88
C THR A 150 -10.15 2.33 -4.18
N GLN A 151 -9.93 3.62 -4.36
CA GLN A 151 -8.61 4.20 -4.57
C GLN A 151 -8.39 5.33 -3.55
N LEU A 152 -7.25 5.28 -2.87
CA LEU A 152 -6.81 6.30 -1.94
C LEU A 152 -5.60 7.02 -2.52
N SER A 153 -5.72 8.33 -2.79
CA SER A 153 -4.58 9.13 -3.25
C SER A 153 -3.57 9.30 -2.13
N TRP A 154 -2.27 9.16 -2.45
CA TRP A 154 -1.21 9.34 -1.48
C TRP A 154 -1.19 10.77 -0.90
N THR A 155 -1.60 11.78 -1.68
CA THR A 155 -1.66 13.18 -1.23
C THR A 155 -2.65 13.42 -0.09
N ARG A 156 -3.62 12.54 0.10
CA ARG A 156 -4.54 12.65 1.24
C ARG A 156 -3.89 12.34 2.58
N LEU A 157 -2.79 11.60 2.57
CA LEU A 157 -2.07 11.16 3.76
C LEU A 157 -0.73 11.87 3.94
N LEU A 158 -0.10 12.27 2.84
CA LEU A 158 1.28 12.75 2.83
C LEU A 158 1.43 14.20 2.33
N ASP A 159 0.34 14.83 1.88
CA ASP A 159 0.34 16.20 1.31
C ASP A 159 0.07 17.25 2.39
N GLY A 160 0.87 17.28 3.42
CA GLY A 160 0.75 18.23 4.52
C GLY A 160 2.06 18.90 4.93
N GLY A 161 3.14 18.59 4.27
CA GLY A 161 4.46 19.13 4.56
C GLY A 161 5.23 19.49 3.29
N GLU A 162 5.83 20.64 3.28
CA GLU A 162 6.91 20.94 2.35
C GLU A 162 8.05 19.91 2.60
N TRP A 163 8.31 19.07 1.59
CA TRP A 163 9.39 18.08 1.59
C TRP A 163 10.68 18.73 1.08
#